data_71adf8a2eb78c625cf85a6f0cca06a5a
#
_entry.id   71adf8a2eb78c625cf85a6f0cca06a5a
#
_cell.length_a   1.000
_cell.length_b   1.000
_cell.length_c   1.000
_cell.angle_alpha   90.00
_cell.angle_beta   90.00
_cell.angle_gamma   90.00
#
_symmetry.space_group_name_H-M   'P 1'
#
loop_
_entity.id
_entity.type
_entity.pdbx_description
1 polymer ?
#
loop_
_entity_poly.entity_id
_entity_poly.type
_entity_poly.pdbx_seq_one_letter_code
_entity_poly.pdbx_strand_id
1 'polypeptide(L)'
;MPTFKCNYPATVRTRDGSVPFHPESDARHRKALEGLIAKFKTSHPEAASAELESIDADNHVAILSDRTVMSVNGDDRRKVVNLLASQCKPGAGEQVDDYWSRQYPGFHMVEFHPYEGQAIFERLAREQVRARNIIASKLGIKPWQVRVARAKDGGWRCRLDKEIIYQPSKHDKAMMEACVLVGHPGWWFEADSKAGVIDVHAGEPADFEPVHPLPPETLGAPENMRRTPFGVLLPRAGGLPFEPASIDWKEGSFLLIGGEGGSGKSVFTNVVLAEQIAQGVELTIVDAKSKSTDYFWCRPWVKYWGCESIVQAAGCLNHLVWEMEHGERAKAWAENAWQSWYDIPDWAKRKFPIHVIVIDEYASLVDEAQMCKTVPNPEKTLPPVLQQAYKGYAEYLIRHDVIRILRLARFMGYRLILASQTVSQASGLPPNIRDLFTHRVAMGPNPSGSLEKGVFHDLAGMPAVPANVIDSGNSKGVGRAELAGMTGCVFKTYWAGRDGMVDTEVFGHMLADRVGLPDWCDRDRYFNTIAKHTADDPIDAEYMHELTDRIAIGESKAVASDPILQALKNAWDTSLSLMPAADGAPQEPAAEPAERPAPKAAPSAPAEVRPAGSGSPLMDASQLARLMEG
;
A
#
# COMPACT_ATOMS: atom_id res chain seq x y z
N MET A 1 21.10 -34.41 -34.87
CA MET A 1 22.47 -34.40 -34.31
C MET A 1 23.24 -35.51 -34.93
N PRO A 2 24.47 -35.32 -35.43
CA PRO A 2 25.31 -36.42 -35.83
C PRO A 2 25.65 -37.24 -34.58
N THR A 3 25.28 -38.51 -34.63
CA THR A 3 25.61 -39.48 -33.59
C THR A 3 26.65 -40.44 -34.13
N PHE A 4 27.66 -40.73 -33.33
CA PHE A 4 28.73 -41.67 -33.65
C PHE A 4 28.65 -42.85 -32.73
N LYS A 5 28.87 -44.05 -33.25
CA LYS A 5 28.84 -45.27 -32.49
C LYS A 5 30.25 -45.78 -32.25
N CYS A 6 30.72 -45.75 -31.01
CA CYS A 6 31.99 -46.28 -30.60
C CYS A 6 31.77 -47.68 -29.97
N ASN A 7 32.14 -48.70 -30.68
CA ASN A 7 32.04 -50.09 -30.18
C ASN A 7 33.09 -50.36 -29.11
N TYR A 8 32.74 -51.04 -28.07
CA TYR A 8 33.67 -51.49 -27.02
C TYR A 8 33.56 -53.01 -26.81
N PRO A 9 34.64 -53.70 -26.33
CA PRO A 9 34.69 -55.15 -26.17
C PRO A 9 33.75 -55.62 -25.06
N ALA A 10 33.17 -56.80 -25.20
CA ALA A 10 32.32 -57.42 -24.18
C ALA A 10 33.10 -57.84 -22.92
N THR A 11 34.43 -58.01 -23.02
CA THR A 11 35.27 -58.41 -21.90
C THR A 11 36.58 -57.59 -21.88
N VAL A 12 37.13 -57.40 -20.70
CA VAL A 12 38.44 -56.73 -20.47
C VAL A 12 39.41 -57.73 -19.82
N ARG A 13 40.65 -57.78 -20.31
CA ARG A 13 41.74 -58.58 -19.69
C ARG A 13 42.23 -57.91 -18.41
N THR A 14 42.19 -58.66 -17.33
CA THR A 14 42.84 -58.32 -16.03
C THR A 14 44.01 -59.26 -15.77
N ARG A 15 44.75 -59.04 -14.67
CA ARG A 15 45.87 -59.95 -14.25
C ARG A 15 45.38 -61.34 -13.95
N ASP A 16 44.14 -61.48 -13.55
CA ASP A 16 43.53 -62.75 -13.09
C ASP A 16 42.64 -63.42 -14.15
N GLY A 17 42.64 -62.91 -15.41
CA GLY A 17 41.84 -63.46 -16.50
C GLY A 17 41.01 -62.41 -17.24
N SER A 18 40.04 -62.89 -18.01
CA SER A 18 39.13 -62.00 -18.74
C SER A 18 37.83 -61.85 -17.95
N VAL A 19 37.42 -60.61 -17.67
CA VAL A 19 36.18 -60.29 -16.96
C VAL A 19 35.19 -59.50 -17.87
N PRO A 20 33.88 -59.65 -17.67
CA PRO A 20 32.89 -58.82 -18.39
C PRO A 20 33.17 -57.34 -18.24
N PHE A 21 32.94 -56.58 -19.32
CA PHE A 21 33.17 -55.12 -19.33
C PHE A 21 31.86 -54.38 -19.15
N HIS A 22 31.68 -53.79 -17.96
CA HIS A 22 30.45 -53.08 -17.56
C HIS A 22 30.76 -51.58 -17.26
N PRO A 23 30.94 -50.75 -18.29
CA PRO A 23 31.22 -49.32 -18.11
C PRO A 23 30.02 -48.50 -17.58
N GLU A 24 28.80 -49.06 -17.65
CA GLU A 24 27.58 -48.46 -17.11
C GLU A 24 27.56 -48.48 -15.56
N SER A 25 28.17 -49.50 -14.93
CA SER A 25 28.05 -49.76 -13.49
C SER A 25 29.37 -49.74 -12.74
N ASP A 26 30.54 -49.90 -13.42
CA ASP A 26 31.85 -49.94 -12.81
C ASP A 26 32.70 -48.69 -13.19
N ALA A 27 33.15 -47.94 -12.18
CA ALA A 27 33.96 -46.72 -12.36
C ALA A 27 35.30 -46.97 -13.07
N ARG A 28 35.96 -48.14 -12.85
CA ARG A 28 37.22 -48.48 -13.51
C ARG A 28 37.00 -48.81 -14.97
N HIS A 29 35.90 -49.53 -15.28
CA HIS A 29 35.50 -49.82 -16.64
C HIS A 29 35.06 -48.53 -17.37
N ARG A 30 34.42 -47.62 -16.67
CA ARG A 30 34.04 -46.32 -17.24
C ARG A 30 35.28 -45.48 -17.65
N LYS A 31 36.32 -45.47 -16.84
CA LYS A 31 37.63 -44.84 -17.16
C LYS A 31 38.32 -45.49 -18.36
N ALA A 32 38.22 -46.84 -18.47
CA ALA A 32 38.73 -47.56 -19.63
C ALA A 32 37.95 -47.23 -20.90
N LEU A 33 36.61 -47.12 -20.83
CA LEU A 33 35.78 -46.67 -21.93
C LEU A 33 36.13 -45.24 -22.38
N GLU A 34 36.40 -44.33 -21.49
CA GLU A 34 36.88 -42.96 -21.82
C GLU A 34 38.15 -43.02 -22.67
N GLY A 35 39.09 -43.91 -22.34
CA GLY A 35 40.30 -44.16 -23.13
C GLY A 35 40.03 -44.71 -24.51
N LEU A 36 38.99 -45.57 -24.67
CA LEU A 36 38.57 -46.09 -25.96
C LEU A 36 37.90 -44.99 -26.80
N ILE A 37 37.07 -44.18 -26.19
CA ILE A 37 36.44 -43.01 -26.81
C ILE A 37 37.49 -41.99 -27.29
N ALA A 38 38.54 -41.72 -26.50
CA ALA A 38 39.61 -40.86 -26.91
C ALA A 38 40.38 -41.36 -28.14
N LYS A 39 40.63 -42.67 -28.20
CA LYS A 39 41.22 -43.31 -29.38
C LYS A 39 40.30 -43.29 -30.59
N PHE A 40 38.99 -43.53 -30.39
CA PHE A 40 38.00 -43.43 -31.43
C PHE A 40 37.96 -42.03 -32.04
N LYS A 41 37.96 -40.98 -31.23
CA LYS A 41 38.00 -39.58 -31.67
C LYS A 41 39.28 -39.25 -32.45
N THR A 42 40.41 -39.85 -32.11
CA THR A 42 41.66 -39.65 -32.84
C THR A 42 41.60 -40.25 -34.26
N SER A 43 40.91 -41.40 -34.41
CA SER A 43 40.76 -42.08 -35.72
C SER A 43 39.56 -41.56 -36.53
N HIS A 44 38.67 -40.79 -35.89
CA HIS A 44 37.46 -40.21 -36.54
C HIS A 44 37.41 -38.71 -36.24
N PRO A 45 38.13 -37.87 -37.01
CA PRO A 45 38.23 -36.44 -36.79
C PRO A 45 36.86 -35.74 -36.78
N GLU A 46 35.87 -36.29 -37.48
CA GLU A 46 34.49 -35.85 -37.51
C GLU A 46 33.75 -36.03 -36.16
N ALA A 47 34.23 -36.90 -35.30
CA ALA A 47 33.71 -37.12 -33.95
C ALA A 47 34.54 -36.41 -32.86
N ALA A 48 35.53 -35.60 -33.22
CA ALA A 48 36.48 -34.99 -32.26
C ALA A 48 35.77 -34.18 -31.15
N SER A 49 34.70 -33.51 -31.50
CA SER A 49 33.88 -32.68 -30.59
C SER A 49 32.73 -33.41 -29.92
N ALA A 50 32.44 -34.67 -30.35
CA ALA A 50 31.32 -35.44 -29.83
C ALA A 50 31.58 -35.90 -28.38
N GLU A 51 30.57 -35.87 -27.52
CA GLU A 51 30.62 -36.29 -26.11
C GLU A 51 29.79 -37.58 -25.93
N LEU A 52 30.12 -38.37 -24.90
CA LEU A 52 29.36 -39.55 -24.54
C LEU A 52 27.94 -39.18 -24.12
N GLU A 53 26.96 -39.60 -24.88
CA GLU A 53 25.54 -39.38 -24.61
C GLU A 53 24.93 -40.51 -23.81
N SER A 54 25.15 -41.76 -24.24
CA SER A 54 24.62 -42.94 -23.56
C SER A 54 25.48 -44.18 -23.85
N ILE A 55 25.30 -45.22 -23.03
CA ILE A 55 25.93 -46.51 -23.18
C ILE A 55 24.83 -47.53 -23.43
N ASP A 56 24.88 -48.18 -24.60
CA ASP A 56 24.03 -49.34 -24.95
C ASP A 56 24.78 -50.60 -24.54
N ALA A 57 24.47 -51.09 -23.34
CA ALA A 57 25.13 -52.24 -22.77
C ALA A 57 24.86 -53.55 -23.50
N ASP A 58 23.66 -53.66 -24.07
CA ASP A 58 23.22 -54.89 -24.78
C ASP A 58 23.98 -55.07 -26.10
N ASN A 59 24.28 -53.97 -26.78
CA ASN A 59 24.99 -53.98 -28.05
C ASN A 59 26.48 -53.61 -27.94
N HIS A 60 27.00 -53.39 -26.73
CA HIS A 60 28.36 -52.94 -26.45
C HIS A 60 28.80 -51.71 -27.26
N VAL A 61 27.93 -50.69 -27.30
CA VAL A 61 28.14 -49.44 -28.05
C VAL A 61 28.04 -48.23 -27.12
N ALA A 62 29.07 -47.41 -27.16
CA ALA A 62 28.97 -46.05 -26.63
C ALA A 62 28.48 -45.10 -27.71
N ILE A 63 27.36 -44.44 -27.47
CA ILE A 63 26.78 -43.46 -28.37
C ILE A 63 27.36 -42.10 -28.03
N LEU A 64 28.07 -41.53 -28.97
CA LEU A 64 28.61 -40.17 -28.90
C LEU A 64 27.74 -39.24 -29.73
N SER A 65 27.38 -38.08 -29.20
CA SER A 65 26.68 -37.07 -29.97
C SER A 65 27.53 -35.78 -30.07
N ASP A 66 27.58 -35.25 -31.25
CA ASP A 66 28.17 -33.94 -31.45
C ASP A 66 27.11 -32.86 -31.20
N ARG A 67 27.13 -32.33 -29.96
CA ARG A 67 26.23 -31.24 -29.52
C ARG A 67 26.72 -29.89 -29.95
N THR A 68 27.86 -29.78 -30.65
CA THR A 68 28.36 -28.53 -31.18
C THR A 68 27.66 -28.11 -32.46
N VAL A 69 26.91 -28.99 -33.10
CA VAL A 69 26.17 -28.67 -34.31
C VAL A 69 24.86 -27.96 -33.96
N MET A 70 24.83 -26.66 -34.30
CA MET A 70 23.60 -25.90 -34.27
C MET A 70 22.55 -26.50 -35.20
N SER A 71 21.39 -26.84 -34.66
CA SER A 71 20.21 -27.03 -35.50
C SER A 71 19.66 -25.66 -35.85
N VAL A 72 19.94 -25.21 -37.07
CA VAL A 72 19.31 -24.01 -37.63
C VAL A 72 17.93 -24.41 -38.12
N ASN A 73 16.90 -24.15 -37.33
CA ASN A 73 15.52 -24.26 -37.85
C ASN A 73 15.22 -22.97 -38.63
N GLY A 74 15.47 -23.00 -39.89
CA GLY A 74 14.76 -22.37 -41.01
C GLY A 74 14.71 -20.84 -41.12
N ASP A 75 15.12 -20.05 -40.11
CA ASP A 75 14.96 -18.62 -40.21
C ASP A 75 16.27 -17.89 -39.80
N ASP A 76 16.69 -16.95 -40.64
CA ASP A 76 17.85 -16.08 -40.37
C ASP A 76 17.68 -15.17 -39.14
N ARG A 77 16.54 -15.24 -38.50
CA ARG A 77 16.20 -14.44 -37.32
C ARG A 77 16.38 -15.19 -36.01
N ARG A 78 16.26 -16.53 -36.00
CA ARG A 78 16.28 -17.34 -34.78
C ARG A 78 17.17 -18.55 -34.94
N LYS A 79 17.97 -18.83 -33.91
CA LYS A 79 18.84 -20.02 -33.83
C LYS A 79 18.60 -20.74 -32.51
N VAL A 80 18.46 -22.06 -32.57
CA VAL A 80 18.41 -22.92 -31.38
C VAL A 80 19.74 -23.64 -31.26
N VAL A 81 20.40 -23.48 -30.15
CA VAL A 81 21.70 -24.08 -29.84
C VAL A 81 21.50 -25.19 -28.82
N ASN A 82 22.02 -26.35 -29.12
CA ASN A 82 22.11 -27.43 -28.13
C ASN A 82 23.36 -27.24 -27.26
N LEU A 83 23.16 -27.23 -25.94
CA LEU A 83 24.20 -26.99 -24.95
C LEU A 83 25.06 -28.24 -24.76
N LEU A 84 26.36 -28.04 -24.54
CA LEU A 84 27.24 -29.10 -24.06
C LEU A 84 26.87 -29.49 -22.64
N ALA A 85 27.16 -30.70 -22.21
CA ALA A 85 26.87 -31.16 -20.85
C ALA A 85 27.50 -30.26 -19.76
N SER A 86 28.66 -29.68 -20.03
CA SER A 86 29.32 -28.69 -19.15
C SER A 86 28.60 -27.35 -19.05
N GLN A 87 27.78 -27.03 -20.04
CA GLN A 87 27.01 -25.80 -20.15
C GLN A 87 25.58 -25.94 -19.63
N CYS A 88 25.12 -27.16 -19.35
CA CYS A 88 23.80 -27.48 -18.79
C CYS A 88 23.70 -27.13 -17.31
N LYS A 89 24.12 -25.93 -16.93
CA LYS A 89 24.11 -25.42 -15.54
C LYS A 89 23.52 -24.01 -15.54
N PRO A 90 22.70 -23.63 -14.56
CA PRO A 90 22.13 -22.27 -14.48
C PRO A 90 23.17 -21.15 -14.54
N GLY A 91 24.36 -21.37 -13.96
CA GLY A 91 25.44 -20.38 -13.97
C GLY A 91 26.25 -20.28 -15.26
N ALA A 92 26.02 -21.13 -16.26
CA ALA A 92 26.77 -21.14 -17.52
C ALA A 92 26.25 -20.15 -18.56
N GLY A 93 25.09 -19.51 -18.32
CA GLY A 93 24.40 -18.68 -19.31
C GLY A 93 25.28 -17.56 -19.90
N GLU A 94 26.08 -16.87 -19.08
CA GLU A 94 26.99 -15.81 -19.57
C GLU A 94 28.06 -16.35 -20.51
N GLN A 95 28.65 -17.49 -20.19
CA GLN A 95 29.66 -18.11 -21.04
C GLN A 95 29.05 -18.59 -22.36
N VAL A 96 27.82 -19.08 -22.32
CA VAL A 96 27.06 -19.52 -23.51
C VAL A 96 26.74 -18.30 -24.39
N ASP A 97 26.22 -17.22 -23.82
CA ASP A 97 25.90 -15.99 -24.56
C ASP A 97 27.16 -15.40 -25.19
N ASP A 98 28.24 -15.24 -24.45
CA ASP A 98 29.50 -14.72 -24.94
C ASP A 98 30.10 -15.55 -26.07
N TYR A 99 30.10 -16.88 -25.94
CA TYR A 99 30.66 -17.78 -26.94
C TYR A 99 29.86 -17.70 -28.25
N TRP A 100 28.54 -17.86 -28.19
CA TRP A 100 27.71 -17.95 -29.38
C TRP A 100 27.46 -16.58 -30.04
N SER A 101 27.39 -15.50 -29.28
CA SER A 101 27.28 -14.15 -29.85
C SER A 101 28.53 -13.75 -30.66
N ARG A 102 29.72 -14.30 -30.32
CA ARG A 102 30.94 -14.15 -31.15
C ARG A 102 30.92 -14.98 -32.42
N GLN A 103 30.38 -16.20 -32.35
CA GLN A 103 30.25 -17.09 -33.51
C GLN A 103 29.21 -16.58 -34.50
N TYR A 104 28.16 -15.93 -34.02
CA TYR A 104 27.05 -15.39 -34.81
C TYR A 104 26.81 -13.91 -34.51
N PRO A 105 27.58 -13.02 -35.15
CA PRO A 105 27.45 -11.58 -34.92
C PRO A 105 26.02 -11.08 -35.18
N GLY A 106 25.48 -10.32 -34.22
CA GLY A 106 24.12 -9.78 -34.25
C GLY A 106 23.05 -10.70 -33.70
N PHE A 107 23.40 -11.93 -33.30
CA PHE A 107 22.54 -12.80 -32.54
C PHE A 107 22.84 -12.69 -31.05
N HIS A 108 21.80 -12.66 -30.23
CA HIS A 108 21.88 -12.55 -28.77
C HIS A 108 20.98 -13.58 -28.12
N MET A 109 21.44 -14.17 -27.04
CA MET A 109 20.64 -15.16 -26.30
C MET A 109 19.38 -14.49 -25.72
N VAL A 110 18.21 -15.08 -26.00
CA VAL A 110 16.90 -14.59 -25.54
C VAL A 110 16.20 -15.57 -24.61
N GLU A 111 16.61 -16.83 -24.61
CA GLU A 111 16.16 -17.86 -23.64
C GLU A 111 17.32 -18.81 -23.34
N PHE A 112 17.39 -19.23 -22.09
CA PHE A 112 18.39 -20.18 -21.62
C PHE A 112 17.70 -21.28 -20.79
N HIS A 113 17.70 -22.48 -21.33
CA HIS A 113 17.07 -23.67 -20.73
C HIS A 113 18.13 -24.73 -20.42
N PRO A 114 18.93 -24.54 -19.34
CA PRO A 114 20.05 -25.43 -19.05
C PRO A 114 19.62 -26.86 -18.75
N TYR A 115 18.46 -27.07 -18.16
CA TYR A 115 17.93 -28.41 -17.87
C TYR A 115 17.40 -29.14 -19.11
N GLU A 116 16.97 -28.40 -20.12
CA GLU A 116 16.55 -28.94 -21.42
C GLU A 116 17.74 -29.04 -22.40
N GLY A 117 18.89 -28.55 -21.99
CA GLY A 117 20.10 -28.53 -22.80
C GLY A 117 20.02 -27.62 -24.02
N GLN A 118 19.26 -26.52 -23.94
CA GLN A 118 19.03 -25.63 -25.07
C GLN A 118 19.21 -24.16 -24.70
N ALA A 119 19.65 -23.36 -25.66
CA ALA A 119 19.60 -21.91 -25.62
C ALA A 119 19.09 -21.36 -26.95
N ILE A 120 18.32 -20.28 -26.90
CA ILE A 120 17.71 -19.66 -28.06
C ILE A 120 18.34 -18.30 -28.27
N PHE A 121 18.79 -18.07 -29.51
CA PHE A 121 19.38 -16.82 -29.95
C PHE A 121 18.51 -16.18 -31.02
N GLU A 122 18.31 -14.87 -30.92
CA GLU A 122 17.58 -14.10 -31.91
C GLU A 122 18.46 -12.93 -32.41
N ARG A 123 18.24 -12.55 -33.67
CA ARG A 123 18.89 -11.36 -34.23
C ARG A 123 18.16 -10.12 -33.69
N LEU A 124 18.85 -9.33 -32.86
CA LEU A 124 18.31 -8.12 -32.27
C LEU A 124 18.93 -6.88 -32.90
N ALA A 125 18.14 -5.80 -33.07
CA ALA A 125 18.64 -4.51 -33.42
C ALA A 125 19.50 -3.91 -32.32
N ARG A 126 20.47 -3.06 -32.66
CA ARG A 126 21.36 -2.41 -31.67
C ARG A 126 20.60 -1.71 -30.54
N GLU A 127 19.51 -1.03 -30.88
CA GLU A 127 18.67 -0.33 -29.92
C GLU A 127 17.97 -1.30 -28.96
N GLN A 128 17.49 -2.44 -29.47
CA GLN A 128 16.88 -3.50 -28.63
C GLN A 128 17.91 -4.08 -27.66
N VAL A 129 19.13 -4.35 -28.13
CA VAL A 129 20.20 -4.87 -27.26
C VAL A 129 20.54 -3.87 -26.17
N ARG A 130 20.65 -2.58 -26.53
CA ARG A 130 20.91 -1.53 -25.56
C ARG A 130 19.80 -1.42 -24.52
N ALA A 131 18.55 -1.33 -24.95
CA ALA A 131 17.39 -1.24 -24.07
C ALA A 131 17.30 -2.45 -23.13
N ARG A 132 17.43 -3.67 -23.68
CA ARG A 132 17.44 -4.92 -22.94
C ARG A 132 18.51 -4.94 -21.84
N ASN A 133 19.75 -4.59 -22.19
CA ASN A 133 20.87 -4.65 -21.26
C ASN A 133 20.74 -3.61 -20.13
N ILE A 134 20.24 -2.40 -20.43
CA ILE A 134 19.98 -1.38 -19.42
C ILE A 134 18.89 -1.85 -18.45
N ILE A 135 17.75 -2.31 -18.98
CA ILE A 135 16.62 -2.78 -18.15
C ILE A 135 17.05 -3.96 -17.30
N ALA A 136 17.70 -4.96 -17.90
CA ALA A 136 18.20 -6.12 -17.16
C ALA A 136 19.16 -5.74 -16.02
N SER A 137 20.13 -4.85 -16.32
CA SER A 137 21.08 -4.36 -15.33
C SER A 137 20.39 -3.63 -14.16
N LYS A 138 19.41 -2.77 -14.46
CA LYS A 138 18.68 -2.01 -13.44
C LYS A 138 17.78 -2.90 -12.58
N LEU A 139 17.17 -3.91 -13.16
CA LEU A 139 16.35 -4.90 -12.43
C LEU A 139 17.21 -5.95 -11.70
N GLY A 140 18.52 -6.00 -11.93
CA GLY A 140 19.42 -7.00 -11.35
C GLY A 140 19.19 -8.42 -11.89
N ILE A 141 18.72 -8.54 -13.14
CA ILE A 141 18.46 -9.81 -13.83
C ILE A 141 19.41 -9.98 -15.03
N LYS A 142 19.42 -11.16 -15.62
CA LYS A 142 20.24 -11.42 -16.80
C LYS A 142 19.55 -10.94 -18.07
N PRO A 143 20.29 -10.48 -19.11
CA PRO A 143 19.71 -9.98 -20.36
C PRO A 143 18.72 -10.94 -21.02
N TRP A 144 18.94 -12.24 -20.99
CA TRP A 144 18.05 -13.25 -21.58
C TRP A 144 16.77 -13.50 -20.75
N GLN A 145 16.68 -12.96 -19.53
CA GLN A 145 15.48 -13.04 -18.68
C GLN A 145 14.48 -11.92 -18.96
N VAL A 146 14.79 -11.03 -19.90
CA VAL A 146 13.86 -9.99 -20.37
C VAL A 146 13.85 -9.91 -21.90
N ARG A 147 12.68 -10.08 -22.49
CA ARG A 147 12.45 -9.84 -23.92
C ARG A 147 11.97 -8.41 -24.13
N VAL A 148 12.58 -7.70 -25.08
CA VAL A 148 12.27 -6.30 -25.36
C VAL A 148 11.85 -6.17 -26.82
N ALA A 149 10.69 -5.59 -27.06
CA ALA A 149 10.16 -5.31 -28.38
C ALA A 149 9.81 -3.81 -28.52
N ARG A 150 9.98 -3.25 -29.72
CA ARG A 150 9.60 -1.86 -29.98
C ARG A 150 8.09 -1.72 -29.91
N ALA A 151 7.59 -0.77 -29.11
CA ALA A 151 6.18 -0.44 -29.02
C ALA A 151 5.76 0.55 -30.12
N LYS A 152 4.44 0.66 -30.35
CA LYS A 152 3.89 1.53 -31.42
C LYS A 152 4.12 3.02 -31.15
N ASP A 153 4.15 3.42 -29.90
CA ASP A 153 4.41 4.79 -29.43
C ASP A 153 5.89 5.18 -29.52
N GLY A 154 6.75 4.27 -29.98
CA GLY A 154 8.19 4.48 -30.02
C GLY A 154 8.90 4.09 -28.71
N GLY A 155 8.18 3.61 -27.72
CA GLY A 155 8.70 3.04 -26.48
C GLY A 155 9.12 1.57 -26.62
N TRP A 156 9.09 0.85 -25.51
CA TRP A 156 9.50 -0.55 -25.44
C TRP A 156 8.50 -1.39 -24.63
N ARG A 157 8.11 -2.53 -25.18
CA ARG A 157 7.39 -3.56 -24.44
C ARG A 157 8.37 -4.62 -23.96
N CYS A 158 8.47 -4.80 -22.65
CA CYS A 158 9.36 -5.75 -22.01
C CYS A 158 8.54 -6.87 -21.40
N ARG A 159 8.93 -8.11 -21.64
CA ARG A 159 8.34 -9.28 -21.00
C ARG A 159 9.41 -9.99 -20.18
N LEU A 160 9.17 -10.11 -18.90
CA LEU A 160 10.06 -10.82 -17.98
C LEU A 160 9.88 -12.33 -18.12
N ASP A 161 10.94 -13.09 -17.84
CA ASP A 161 10.87 -14.51 -17.68
C ASP A 161 9.89 -14.88 -16.55
N LYS A 162 9.22 -16.04 -16.69
CA LYS A 162 8.21 -16.51 -15.72
C LYS A 162 8.74 -16.70 -14.30
N GLU A 163 10.04 -16.90 -14.15
CA GLU A 163 10.70 -17.04 -12.85
C GLU A 163 10.98 -15.69 -12.19
N ILE A 164 10.82 -14.59 -12.91
CA ILE A 164 11.09 -13.24 -12.42
C ILE A 164 9.80 -12.59 -11.98
N ILE A 165 9.71 -12.31 -10.69
CA ILE A 165 8.58 -11.59 -10.09
C ILE A 165 8.91 -10.09 -10.02
N TYR A 166 8.15 -9.28 -10.73
CA TYR A 166 8.24 -7.84 -10.62
C TYR A 166 7.56 -7.37 -9.33
N GLN A 167 8.30 -6.66 -8.49
CA GLN A 167 7.80 -6.09 -7.23
C GLN A 167 7.93 -4.57 -7.31
N PRO A 168 6.82 -3.81 -7.42
CA PRO A 168 6.85 -2.35 -7.54
C PRO A 168 7.72 -1.68 -6.47
N SER A 169 7.53 -2.01 -5.20
CA SER A 169 8.29 -1.45 -4.08
C SER A 169 9.82 -1.63 -4.17
N LYS A 170 10.28 -2.62 -4.94
CA LYS A 170 11.71 -2.93 -5.13
C LYS A 170 12.24 -2.40 -6.47
N HIS A 171 11.44 -2.49 -7.51
CA HIS A 171 11.93 -2.33 -8.88
C HIS A 171 11.53 -0.99 -9.53
N ASP A 172 10.46 -0.31 -9.07
CA ASP A 172 9.95 0.90 -9.71
C ASP A 172 10.99 2.00 -9.81
N LYS A 173 11.73 2.27 -8.73
CA LYS A 173 12.81 3.28 -8.75
C LYS A 173 13.87 2.96 -9.79
N ALA A 174 14.28 1.71 -9.88
CA ALA A 174 15.28 1.25 -10.85
C ALA A 174 14.74 1.32 -12.29
N MET A 175 13.46 1.03 -12.51
CA MET A 175 12.79 1.17 -13.80
C MET A 175 12.63 2.62 -14.22
N MET A 176 12.32 3.55 -13.32
CA MET A 176 12.31 4.98 -13.64
C MET A 176 13.68 5.45 -14.15
N GLU A 177 14.77 5.05 -13.48
CA GLU A 177 16.12 5.32 -13.95
C GLU A 177 16.41 4.65 -15.32
N ALA A 178 15.91 3.41 -15.51
CA ALA A 178 16.06 2.70 -16.77
C ALA A 178 15.37 3.43 -17.92
N CYS A 179 14.17 3.97 -17.73
CA CYS A 179 13.42 4.72 -18.74
C CYS A 179 14.21 5.92 -19.28
N VAL A 180 14.85 6.68 -18.38
CA VAL A 180 15.71 7.80 -18.77
C VAL A 180 16.92 7.35 -19.60
N LEU A 181 17.54 6.22 -19.21
CA LEU A 181 18.73 5.69 -19.89
C LEU A 181 18.43 5.04 -21.24
N VAL A 182 17.26 4.42 -21.38
CA VAL A 182 16.80 3.75 -22.60
C VAL A 182 16.26 4.75 -23.62
N GLY A 183 15.60 5.80 -23.13
CA GLY A 183 15.02 6.86 -23.94
C GLY A 183 15.66 8.21 -23.65
N HIS A 184 14.86 9.11 -23.12
CA HIS A 184 15.22 10.48 -22.73
C HIS A 184 14.59 10.82 -21.38
N PRO A 185 15.03 11.88 -20.69
CA PRO A 185 14.29 12.43 -19.56
C PRO A 185 12.81 12.62 -19.90
N GLY A 186 11.92 12.22 -19.00
CA GLY A 186 10.48 12.24 -19.24
C GLY A 186 9.89 10.91 -19.72
N TRP A 187 10.70 9.94 -20.15
CA TRP A 187 10.19 8.60 -20.42
C TRP A 187 9.78 7.91 -19.14
N TRP A 188 8.72 7.13 -19.20
CA TRP A 188 8.08 6.47 -18.06
C TRP A 188 7.65 5.05 -18.40
N PHE A 189 7.10 4.32 -17.43
CA PHE A 189 6.68 2.92 -17.64
C PHE A 189 5.40 2.58 -16.89
N GLU A 190 4.73 1.54 -17.36
CA GLU A 190 3.69 0.82 -16.66
C GLU A 190 4.12 -0.63 -16.50
N ALA A 191 3.86 -1.23 -15.32
CA ALA A 191 4.20 -2.62 -15.06
C ALA A 191 2.96 -3.42 -14.64
N ASP A 192 2.69 -4.50 -15.36
CA ASP A 192 1.76 -5.53 -14.92
C ASP A 192 2.54 -6.66 -14.23
N SER A 193 2.60 -6.61 -12.91
CA SER A 193 3.33 -7.58 -12.09
C SER A 193 2.81 -9.00 -12.24
N LYS A 194 1.51 -9.19 -12.53
CA LYS A 194 0.90 -10.52 -12.71
C LYS A 194 1.22 -11.12 -14.07
N ALA A 195 1.21 -10.29 -15.11
CA ALA A 195 1.56 -10.71 -16.46
C ALA A 195 3.08 -10.74 -16.71
N GLY A 196 3.89 -10.15 -15.83
CA GLY A 196 5.33 -9.98 -16.03
C GLY A 196 5.66 -9.09 -17.23
N VAL A 197 4.83 -8.09 -17.48
CA VAL A 197 4.98 -7.17 -18.62
C VAL A 197 5.28 -5.77 -18.11
N ILE A 198 6.25 -5.11 -18.73
CA ILE A 198 6.59 -3.71 -18.47
C ILE A 198 6.53 -2.97 -19.82
N ASP A 199 5.65 -1.99 -19.92
CA ASP A 199 5.56 -1.11 -21.07
C ASP A 199 6.29 0.21 -20.75
N VAL A 200 7.39 0.47 -21.44
CA VAL A 200 8.14 1.72 -21.36
C VAL A 200 7.65 2.64 -22.46
N HIS A 201 7.15 3.80 -22.10
CA HIS A 201 6.51 4.77 -22.98
C HIS A 201 7.46 5.90 -23.35
N ALA A 202 7.43 6.29 -24.64
CA ALA A 202 8.18 7.43 -25.15
C ALA A 202 7.42 8.74 -24.81
N GLY A 203 8.15 9.72 -24.26
CA GLY A 203 7.59 11.00 -23.87
C GLY A 203 7.22 11.06 -22.39
N GLU A 204 6.69 12.19 -21.98
CA GLU A 204 6.29 12.40 -20.59
C GLU A 204 4.99 11.68 -20.28
N PRO A 205 4.87 11.09 -19.07
CA PRO A 205 3.61 10.51 -18.63
C PRO A 205 2.57 11.61 -18.45
N ALA A 206 1.31 11.22 -18.49
CA ALA A 206 0.26 12.14 -18.11
C ALA A 206 0.50 12.64 -16.69
N ASP A 207 0.30 13.93 -16.49
CA ASP A 207 0.33 14.59 -15.19
C ASP A 207 -1.10 14.95 -14.78
N PHE A 208 -1.30 15.23 -13.51
CA PHE A 208 -2.54 15.82 -13.03
C PHE A 208 -2.59 17.32 -13.34
N GLU A 209 -3.77 17.82 -13.56
CA GLU A 209 -3.99 19.26 -13.46
C GLU A 209 -3.66 19.75 -12.04
N PRO A 210 -3.21 21.00 -11.88
CA PRO A 210 -2.93 21.57 -10.55
C PRO A 210 -4.07 21.38 -9.57
N VAL A 211 -5.31 21.52 -10.05
CA VAL A 211 -6.56 21.31 -9.32
C VAL A 211 -7.54 20.55 -10.18
N HIS A 212 -8.13 19.50 -9.64
CA HIS A 212 -9.32 18.86 -10.21
C HIS A 212 -10.53 19.33 -9.42
N PRO A 213 -11.36 20.23 -9.97
CA PRO A 213 -12.51 20.75 -9.25
C PRO A 213 -13.55 19.65 -9.00
N LEU A 214 -14.17 19.69 -7.82
CA LEU A 214 -15.33 18.84 -7.56
C LEU A 214 -16.47 19.22 -8.50
N PRO A 215 -17.01 18.29 -9.32
CA PRO A 215 -18.14 18.59 -10.19
C PRO A 215 -19.42 18.83 -9.35
N PRO A 216 -19.91 20.07 -9.21
CA PRO A 216 -21.03 20.36 -8.30
C PRO A 216 -22.34 19.72 -8.77
N GLU A 217 -22.50 19.51 -10.08
CA GLU A 217 -23.67 18.88 -10.68
C GLU A 217 -23.81 17.40 -10.34
N THR A 218 -22.70 16.72 -10.03
CA THR A 218 -22.70 15.29 -9.69
C THR A 218 -22.92 15.04 -8.21
N LEU A 219 -22.75 16.06 -7.35
CA LEU A 219 -22.90 15.91 -5.91
C LEU A 219 -24.31 15.41 -5.56
N GLY A 220 -24.41 14.29 -4.86
CA GLY A 220 -25.67 13.66 -4.49
C GLY A 220 -26.43 12.99 -5.65
N ALA A 221 -25.76 12.68 -6.77
CA ALA A 221 -26.37 11.87 -7.82
C ALA A 221 -26.69 10.45 -7.28
N PRO A 222 -27.85 9.85 -7.64
CA PRO A 222 -28.29 8.58 -7.05
C PRO A 222 -27.30 7.43 -7.17
N GLU A 223 -26.53 7.38 -8.26
CA GLU A 223 -25.48 6.38 -8.48
C GLU A 223 -24.35 6.49 -7.48
N ASN A 224 -24.08 7.68 -6.94
CA ASN A 224 -23.03 7.96 -5.99
C ASN A 224 -23.33 7.38 -4.59
N MET A 225 -24.59 7.03 -4.30
CA MET A 225 -24.93 6.28 -3.10
C MET A 225 -24.13 4.97 -3.01
N ARG A 226 -23.92 4.30 -4.13
CA ARG A 226 -23.10 3.11 -4.21
C ARG A 226 -21.63 3.43 -4.50
N ARG A 227 -21.38 4.32 -5.47
CA ARG A 227 -20.03 4.65 -5.97
C ARG A 227 -19.73 6.11 -5.70
N THR A 228 -19.11 6.37 -4.56
CA THR A 228 -18.72 7.72 -4.17
C THR A 228 -17.46 8.16 -4.91
N PRO A 229 -17.54 9.15 -5.82
CA PRO A 229 -16.38 9.72 -6.47
C PRO A 229 -15.59 10.58 -5.47
N PHE A 230 -14.27 10.49 -5.51
CA PHE A 230 -13.41 11.27 -4.61
C PHE A 230 -12.28 12.01 -5.33
N GLY A 231 -12.11 11.79 -6.61
CA GLY A 231 -11.02 12.38 -7.39
C GLY A 231 -10.94 11.80 -8.78
N VAL A 232 -9.77 11.89 -9.39
CA VAL A 232 -9.47 11.34 -10.71
C VAL A 232 -8.29 10.38 -10.64
N LEU A 233 -8.31 9.35 -11.47
CA LEU A 233 -7.20 8.42 -11.64
C LEU A 233 -6.11 9.06 -12.49
N LEU A 234 -4.86 8.75 -12.22
CA LEU A 234 -3.78 9.10 -13.14
C LEU A 234 -4.01 8.35 -14.47
N PRO A 235 -4.07 9.04 -15.60
CA PRO A 235 -4.31 8.40 -16.90
C PRO A 235 -3.21 7.37 -17.20
N ARG A 236 -3.61 6.25 -17.78
CA ARG A 236 -2.68 5.32 -18.41
C ARG A 236 -2.17 5.89 -19.73
N ALA A 237 -1.19 5.22 -20.34
CA ALA A 237 -0.63 5.64 -21.62
C ALA A 237 -1.71 6.00 -22.64
N GLY A 238 -1.66 7.23 -23.16
CA GLY A 238 -2.61 7.73 -24.14
C GLY A 238 -3.42 8.97 -23.73
N GLY A 239 -3.30 9.40 -22.48
CA GLY A 239 -3.82 10.70 -22.03
C GLY A 239 -5.31 10.75 -21.73
N LEU A 240 -5.85 11.94 -21.73
CA LEU A 240 -7.23 12.36 -21.39
C LEU A 240 -8.33 11.59 -22.14
N PRO A 241 -9.53 11.44 -21.54
CA PRO A 241 -9.97 12.11 -20.32
C PRO A 241 -9.56 11.39 -19.03
N PHE A 242 -9.48 12.15 -17.92
CA PHE A 242 -9.30 11.57 -16.60
C PHE A 242 -10.51 10.73 -16.22
N GLU A 243 -10.25 9.51 -15.75
CA GLU A 243 -11.31 8.67 -15.21
C GLU A 243 -11.58 9.02 -13.75
N PRO A 244 -12.85 9.09 -13.29
CA PRO A 244 -13.16 9.34 -11.90
C PRO A 244 -12.67 8.17 -11.01
N ALA A 245 -12.00 8.52 -9.92
CA ALA A 245 -11.68 7.60 -8.83
C ALA A 245 -12.87 7.52 -7.89
N SER A 246 -13.39 6.32 -7.63
CA SER A 246 -14.61 6.11 -6.83
C SER A 246 -14.49 4.92 -5.89
N ILE A 247 -15.09 5.03 -4.71
CA ILE A 247 -15.24 3.93 -3.75
C ILE A 247 -16.54 3.20 -4.04
N ASP A 248 -16.52 1.91 -4.35
CA ASP A 248 -17.72 1.08 -4.47
C ASP A 248 -18.06 0.46 -3.10
N TRP A 249 -18.97 1.10 -2.38
CA TRP A 249 -19.37 0.68 -1.04
C TRP A 249 -20.12 -0.66 -0.98
N LYS A 250 -20.58 -1.18 -2.10
CA LYS A 250 -21.18 -2.52 -2.16
C LYS A 250 -20.11 -3.61 -2.06
N GLU A 251 -18.95 -3.37 -2.62
CA GLU A 251 -17.82 -4.29 -2.54
C GLU A 251 -17.16 -4.27 -1.15
N GLY A 252 -17.19 -3.12 -0.46
CA GLY A 252 -16.69 -2.97 0.89
C GLY A 252 -17.21 -1.74 1.60
N SER A 253 -17.54 -1.86 2.89
CA SER A 253 -18.12 -0.77 3.68
C SER A 253 -17.09 -0.01 4.53
N PHE A 254 -15.82 -0.41 4.48
CA PHE A 254 -14.79 0.13 5.36
C PHE A 254 -13.60 0.68 4.58
N LEU A 255 -13.23 1.90 4.90
CA LEU A 255 -12.14 2.66 4.29
C LEU A 255 -11.09 3.00 5.34
N LEU A 256 -9.85 2.60 5.10
CA LEU A 256 -8.67 2.98 5.89
C LEU A 256 -7.88 4.05 5.13
N ILE A 257 -7.61 5.17 5.78
CA ILE A 257 -6.84 6.28 5.22
C ILE A 257 -5.57 6.47 6.05
N GLY A 258 -4.42 6.28 5.42
CA GLY A 258 -3.13 6.63 6.00
C GLY A 258 -2.54 7.87 5.33
N GLY A 259 -1.74 8.64 6.06
CA GLY A 259 -1.04 9.79 5.50
C GLY A 259 -0.41 10.66 6.58
N GLU A 260 0.72 11.22 6.28
CA GLU A 260 1.44 12.12 7.18
C GLU A 260 0.69 13.47 7.35
N GLY A 261 1.11 14.29 8.30
CA GLY A 261 0.57 15.64 8.47
C GLY A 261 0.68 16.46 7.19
N GLY A 262 -0.40 17.12 6.77
CA GLY A 262 -0.43 17.92 5.54
C GLY A 262 -0.50 17.12 4.22
N SER A 263 -0.62 15.80 4.26
CA SER A 263 -0.73 14.95 3.05
C SER A 263 -2.06 15.07 2.29
N GLY A 264 -3.08 15.73 2.87
CA GLY A 264 -4.39 15.91 2.26
C GLY A 264 -5.46 14.93 2.74
N LYS A 265 -5.25 14.21 3.86
CA LYS A 265 -6.24 13.29 4.45
C LYS A 265 -7.60 13.96 4.67
N SER A 266 -7.60 15.12 5.37
CA SER A 266 -8.85 15.84 5.68
C SER A 266 -9.55 16.31 4.42
N VAL A 267 -8.82 16.79 3.39
CA VAL A 267 -9.40 17.18 2.10
C VAL A 267 -10.08 15.98 1.43
N PHE A 268 -9.38 14.85 1.34
CA PHE A 268 -9.94 13.61 0.79
C PHE A 268 -11.20 13.16 1.56
N THR A 269 -11.13 13.15 2.89
CA THR A 269 -12.25 12.75 3.74
C THR A 269 -13.43 13.69 3.56
N ASN A 270 -13.21 15.01 3.49
CA ASN A 270 -14.26 16.02 3.31
C ASN A 270 -14.95 15.87 1.95
N VAL A 271 -14.24 15.57 0.87
CA VAL A 271 -14.84 15.27 -0.44
C VAL A 271 -15.77 14.07 -0.35
N VAL A 272 -15.33 12.98 0.27
CA VAL A 272 -16.16 11.79 0.48
C VAL A 272 -17.38 12.11 1.33
N LEU A 273 -17.20 12.87 2.42
CA LEU A 273 -18.30 13.27 3.32
C LEU A 273 -19.32 14.18 2.64
N ALA A 274 -18.89 15.15 1.87
CA ALA A 274 -19.82 16.05 1.14
C ALA A 274 -20.75 15.24 0.25
N GLU A 275 -20.23 14.26 -0.48
CA GLU A 275 -21.04 13.36 -1.30
C GLU A 275 -21.99 12.51 -0.44
N GLN A 276 -21.52 11.96 0.68
CA GLN A 276 -22.35 11.15 1.56
C GLN A 276 -23.50 11.97 2.17
N ILE A 277 -23.21 13.18 2.67
CA ILE A 277 -24.24 14.09 3.23
C ILE A 277 -25.27 14.46 2.15
N ALA A 278 -24.83 14.74 0.94
CA ALA A 278 -25.73 15.04 -0.19
C ALA A 278 -26.67 13.87 -0.54
N GLN A 279 -26.32 12.64 -0.15
CA GLN A 279 -27.13 11.44 -0.27
C GLN A 279 -28.12 11.24 0.90
N GLY A 280 -28.11 12.11 1.91
CA GLY A 280 -28.99 12.02 3.08
C GLY A 280 -28.61 10.91 4.07
N VAL A 281 -27.33 10.64 4.25
CA VAL A 281 -26.86 9.67 5.24
C VAL A 281 -26.96 10.20 6.66
N GLU A 282 -27.04 9.31 7.64
CA GLU A 282 -26.72 9.63 9.03
C GLU A 282 -25.21 9.72 9.19
N LEU A 283 -24.71 10.66 9.99
CA LEU A 283 -23.28 10.90 10.15
C LEU A 283 -22.89 10.90 11.63
N THR A 284 -21.78 10.22 11.92
CA THR A 284 -21.08 10.29 13.21
C THR A 284 -19.65 10.71 12.96
N ILE A 285 -19.18 11.69 13.71
CA ILE A 285 -17.78 12.13 13.70
C ILE A 285 -17.15 11.89 15.07
N VAL A 286 -16.01 11.22 15.05
CA VAL A 286 -15.13 11.01 16.23
C VAL A 286 -13.73 11.48 15.85
N ASP A 287 -13.20 12.45 16.59
CA ASP A 287 -11.87 13.02 16.33
C ASP A 287 -11.14 13.27 17.65
N ALA A 288 -9.86 12.93 17.71
CA ALA A 288 -9.00 13.17 18.86
C ALA A 288 -8.71 14.64 19.11
N LYS A 289 -8.74 15.45 18.06
CA LYS A 289 -8.49 16.90 18.19
C LYS A 289 -9.69 17.53 18.84
N SER A 290 -9.56 17.94 20.12
CA SER A 290 -10.62 18.68 20.80
C SER A 290 -11.07 19.86 19.93
N LYS A 291 -12.40 19.98 19.74
CA LYS A 291 -13.04 21.01 18.91
C LYS A 291 -12.61 20.93 17.45
N SER A 292 -12.70 19.74 16.84
CA SER A 292 -12.29 19.49 15.47
C SER A 292 -12.73 20.59 14.49
N THR A 293 -11.76 21.36 14.02
CA THR A 293 -11.98 22.40 13.01
C THR A 293 -12.14 21.81 11.61
N ASP A 294 -11.59 20.62 11.37
CA ASP A 294 -11.61 19.97 10.06
C ASP A 294 -13.02 19.51 9.64
N TYR A 295 -13.90 19.21 10.61
CA TYR A 295 -15.27 18.71 10.37
C TYR A 295 -16.36 19.68 10.86
N PHE A 296 -16.00 20.89 11.28
CA PHE A 296 -16.97 21.84 11.82
C PHE A 296 -18.06 22.20 10.78
N TRP A 297 -17.68 22.32 9.52
CA TRP A 297 -18.54 22.67 8.41
C TRP A 297 -19.73 21.69 8.21
N CYS A 298 -19.57 20.42 8.59
CA CYS A 298 -20.63 19.41 8.42
C CYS A 298 -21.52 19.22 9.66
N ARG A 299 -21.27 19.96 10.75
CA ARG A 299 -22.01 19.83 12.02
C ARG A 299 -23.54 19.85 11.89
N PRO A 300 -24.16 20.71 11.07
CA PRO A 300 -25.62 20.71 10.94
C PRO A 300 -26.21 19.34 10.56
N TRP A 301 -25.46 18.50 9.87
CA TRP A 301 -25.92 17.19 9.38
C TRP A 301 -25.40 16.01 10.21
N VAL A 302 -24.66 16.27 11.28
CA VAL A 302 -24.10 15.23 12.15
C VAL A 302 -25.16 14.76 13.15
N LYS A 303 -25.33 13.44 13.28
CA LYS A 303 -26.21 12.80 14.26
C LYS A 303 -25.53 12.63 15.62
N TYR A 304 -24.26 12.15 15.62
CA TYR A 304 -23.47 11.95 16.84
C TYR A 304 -22.08 12.59 16.68
N TRP A 305 -21.67 13.32 17.73
CA TRP A 305 -20.41 14.07 17.76
C TRP A 305 -19.56 13.64 18.94
N GLY A 306 -18.40 13.02 18.68
CA GLY A 306 -17.44 12.52 19.66
C GLY A 306 -16.11 13.24 19.58
N CYS A 307 -16.08 14.60 19.56
CA CYS A 307 -14.87 15.39 19.34
C CYS A 307 -14.50 16.32 20.50
N GLU A 308 -15.29 16.38 21.57
CA GLU A 308 -15.02 17.33 22.66
C GLU A 308 -14.10 16.74 23.73
N SER A 309 -14.11 15.42 23.90
CA SER A 309 -13.25 14.72 24.85
C SER A 309 -13.12 13.24 24.47
N ILE A 310 -12.09 12.60 25.04
CA ILE A 310 -11.86 11.16 24.83
C ILE A 310 -12.99 10.31 25.42
N VAL A 311 -13.62 10.76 26.50
CA VAL A 311 -14.76 10.06 27.12
C VAL A 311 -15.97 10.15 26.21
N GLN A 312 -16.21 11.30 25.59
CA GLN A 312 -17.28 11.48 24.64
C GLN A 312 -17.04 10.63 23.37
N ALA A 313 -15.80 10.58 22.87
CA ALA A 313 -15.43 9.72 21.76
C ALA A 313 -15.73 8.24 22.06
N ALA A 314 -15.31 7.76 23.22
CA ALA A 314 -15.56 6.39 23.67
C ALA A 314 -17.07 6.13 23.85
N GLY A 315 -17.80 7.06 24.47
CA GLY A 315 -19.25 6.97 24.65
C GLY A 315 -20.02 6.93 23.32
N CYS A 316 -19.59 7.72 22.35
CA CYS A 316 -20.16 7.77 21.02
C CYS A 316 -19.99 6.42 20.28
N LEU A 317 -18.78 5.84 20.30
CA LEU A 317 -18.52 4.54 19.68
C LEU A 317 -19.31 3.42 20.39
N ASN A 318 -19.36 3.44 21.72
CA ASN A 318 -20.13 2.48 22.49
C ASN A 318 -21.64 2.56 22.20
N HIS A 319 -22.18 3.78 22.08
CA HIS A 319 -23.57 3.98 21.67
C HIS A 319 -23.85 3.37 20.29
N LEU A 320 -22.98 3.58 19.32
CA LEU A 320 -23.14 2.98 17.99
C LEU A 320 -23.16 1.45 18.05
N VAL A 321 -22.27 0.85 18.82
CA VAL A 321 -22.26 -0.61 19.02
C VAL A 321 -23.58 -1.07 19.65
N TRP A 322 -24.07 -0.35 20.67
CA TRP A 322 -25.35 -0.68 21.28
C TRP A 322 -26.51 -0.57 20.29
N GLU A 323 -26.57 0.49 19.43
CA GLU A 323 -27.57 0.62 18.36
C GLU A 323 -27.50 -0.55 17.37
N MET A 324 -26.29 -0.99 17.00
CA MET A 324 -26.09 -2.12 16.10
C MET A 324 -26.53 -3.47 16.71
N GLU A 325 -26.53 -3.60 18.02
CA GLU A 325 -26.91 -4.84 18.72
C GLU A 325 -28.37 -4.84 19.18
N HIS A 326 -28.88 -3.70 19.64
CA HIS A 326 -30.15 -3.62 20.36
C HIS A 326 -31.12 -2.56 19.81
N GLY A 327 -30.65 -1.69 18.91
CA GLY A 327 -31.44 -0.60 18.34
C GLY A 327 -32.57 -1.07 17.42
N GLU A 328 -33.41 -0.14 16.99
CA GLU A 328 -34.53 -0.43 16.07
C GLU A 328 -34.05 -1.03 14.75
N ARG A 329 -32.91 -0.57 14.24
CA ARG A 329 -32.31 -1.10 13.00
C ARG A 329 -31.95 -2.57 13.19
N ALA A 330 -31.26 -2.94 14.26
CA ALA A 330 -30.89 -4.32 14.55
C ALA A 330 -32.12 -5.23 14.67
N LYS A 331 -33.17 -4.78 15.37
CA LYS A 331 -34.44 -5.51 15.49
C LYS A 331 -35.10 -5.72 14.13
N ALA A 332 -35.19 -4.67 13.31
CA ALA A 332 -35.77 -4.77 11.97
C ALA A 332 -35.00 -5.75 11.07
N TRP A 333 -33.66 -5.76 11.15
CA TRP A 333 -32.84 -6.72 10.42
C TRP A 333 -33.09 -8.16 10.84
N ALA A 334 -33.16 -8.41 12.14
CA ALA A 334 -33.44 -9.73 12.68
C ALA A 334 -34.87 -10.22 12.31
N GLU A 335 -35.90 -9.38 12.47
CA GLU A 335 -37.29 -9.70 12.18
C GLU A 335 -37.54 -10.00 10.70
N ASN A 336 -36.86 -9.30 9.79
CA ASN A 336 -37.05 -9.45 8.34
C ASN A 336 -35.98 -10.32 7.68
N ALA A 337 -35.00 -10.85 8.43
CA ALA A 337 -33.85 -11.63 7.94
C ALA A 337 -33.09 -10.92 6.78
N TRP A 338 -32.97 -9.60 6.85
CA TRP A 338 -32.25 -8.83 5.82
C TRP A 338 -30.74 -9.09 5.89
N GLN A 339 -30.13 -9.31 4.72
CA GLN A 339 -28.71 -9.64 4.61
C GLN A 339 -27.85 -8.47 4.12
N SER A 340 -28.46 -7.50 3.45
CA SER A 340 -27.74 -6.35 2.90
C SER A 340 -28.66 -5.13 2.83
N TRP A 341 -28.13 -3.96 3.19
CA TRP A 341 -28.85 -2.69 3.05
C TRP A 341 -29.23 -2.39 1.60
N TYR A 342 -28.45 -2.83 0.64
CA TYR A 342 -28.73 -2.58 -0.78
C TYR A 342 -29.98 -3.29 -1.27
N ASP A 343 -30.37 -4.38 -0.63
CA ASP A 343 -31.44 -5.28 -1.07
C ASP A 343 -32.76 -5.08 -0.27
N ILE A 344 -32.79 -4.19 0.73
CA ILE A 344 -34.01 -3.90 1.50
C ILE A 344 -34.95 -2.98 0.73
N PRO A 345 -36.28 -3.01 1.04
CA PRO A 345 -37.26 -2.16 0.35
C PRO A 345 -37.04 -0.66 0.63
N ASP A 346 -37.48 0.20 -0.29
CA ASP A 346 -37.23 1.64 -0.22
C ASP A 346 -37.79 2.31 1.03
N TRP A 347 -38.93 1.83 1.56
CA TRP A 347 -39.45 2.35 2.82
C TRP A 347 -38.50 2.10 3.99
N ALA A 348 -37.83 0.95 3.97
CA ALA A 348 -36.84 0.60 5.01
C ALA A 348 -35.54 1.41 4.81
N LYS A 349 -35.12 1.68 3.57
CA LYS A 349 -33.97 2.58 3.30
C LYS A 349 -34.23 3.99 3.83
N ARG A 350 -35.48 4.50 3.67
CA ARG A 350 -35.86 5.81 4.22
C ARG A 350 -35.87 5.82 5.74
N LYS A 351 -36.33 4.73 6.37
CA LYS A 351 -36.36 4.62 7.84
C LYS A 351 -34.96 4.39 8.43
N PHE A 352 -34.13 3.66 7.73
CA PHE A 352 -32.78 3.28 8.14
C PHE A 352 -31.78 3.69 7.03
N PRO A 353 -31.52 4.99 6.86
CA PRO A 353 -30.54 5.46 5.86
C PRO A 353 -29.14 4.91 6.16
N ILE A 354 -28.25 4.98 5.20
CA ILE A 354 -26.84 4.65 5.45
C ILE A 354 -26.33 5.52 6.59
N HIS A 355 -25.51 4.93 7.47
CA HIS A 355 -24.87 5.63 8.55
C HIS A 355 -23.36 5.61 8.35
N VAL A 356 -22.78 6.77 8.13
CA VAL A 356 -21.33 6.94 7.96
C VAL A 356 -20.70 7.30 9.30
N ILE A 357 -19.68 6.57 9.68
CA ILE A 357 -18.90 6.78 10.89
C ILE A 357 -17.51 7.22 10.45
N VAL A 358 -17.07 8.39 10.87
CA VAL A 358 -15.71 8.88 10.65
C VAL A 358 -14.96 8.83 11.97
N ILE A 359 -13.81 8.21 11.96
CA ILE A 359 -12.84 8.26 13.06
C ILE A 359 -11.58 8.89 12.50
N ASP A 360 -11.31 10.15 12.86
CA ASP A 360 -10.10 10.83 12.44
C ASP A 360 -9.01 10.71 13.51
N GLU A 361 -7.78 10.58 13.05
CA GLU A 361 -6.56 10.44 13.87
C GLU A 361 -6.68 9.35 14.94
N TYR A 362 -7.07 8.14 14.52
CA TYR A 362 -7.30 7.00 15.41
C TYR A 362 -6.11 6.68 16.33
N ALA A 363 -4.87 6.85 15.85
CA ALA A 363 -3.68 6.65 16.69
C ALA A 363 -3.67 7.62 17.88
N SER A 364 -3.99 8.90 17.64
CA SER A 364 -4.07 9.90 18.71
C SER A 364 -5.20 9.62 19.68
N LEU A 365 -6.36 9.13 19.21
CA LEU A 365 -7.44 8.68 20.10
C LEU A 365 -6.99 7.58 21.06
N VAL A 366 -6.25 6.60 20.54
CA VAL A 366 -5.70 5.51 21.35
C VAL A 366 -4.67 6.04 22.36
N ASP A 367 -3.79 6.92 21.92
CA ASP A 367 -2.75 7.52 22.77
C ASP A 367 -3.36 8.38 23.88
N GLU A 368 -4.34 9.24 23.56
CA GLU A 368 -5.06 10.05 24.55
C GLU A 368 -5.84 9.17 25.55
N ALA A 369 -6.47 8.11 25.06
CA ALA A 369 -7.14 7.15 25.93
C ALA A 369 -6.17 6.47 26.90
N GLN A 370 -4.94 6.21 26.47
CA GLN A 370 -3.89 5.71 27.36
C GLN A 370 -3.44 6.76 28.38
N MET A 371 -3.35 8.04 27.98
CA MET A 371 -2.99 9.15 28.86
C MET A 371 -4.04 9.41 29.93
N CYS A 372 -5.32 9.12 29.69
CA CYS A 372 -6.38 9.21 30.70
C CYS A 372 -6.08 8.36 31.96
N LYS A 373 -5.14 7.42 31.90
CA LYS A 373 -4.62 6.69 33.07
C LYS A 373 -3.88 7.59 34.07
N THR A 374 -3.49 8.78 33.67
CA THR A 374 -2.68 9.71 34.47
C THR A 374 -3.44 10.93 34.98
N VAL A 375 -4.72 11.10 34.59
CA VAL A 375 -5.55 12.19 35.10
C VAL A 375 -5.72 12.03 36.64
N PRO A 376 -5.64 13.14 37.43
CA PRO A 376 -5.76 13.07 38.89
C PRO A 376 -7.02 12.32 39.30
N ASN A 377 -6.80 11.27 39.97
CA ASN A 377 -7.66 10.17 40.26
C ASN A 377 -8.87 10.57 41.10
N PRO A 378 -10.10 10.39 40.62
CA PRO A 378 -11.24 10.29 41.48
C PRO A 378 -11.20 9.01 42.32
N GLU A 379 -10.11 8.23 42.25
CA GLU A 379 -9.92 6.90 42.82
C GLU A 379 -10.22 6.78 44.31
N LYS A 380 -10.08 7.84 45.06
CA LYS A 380 -10.36 7.79 46.51
C LYS A 380 -11.84 7.59 46.83
N THR A 381 -12.73 7.78 45.86
CA THR A 381 -14.18 7.68 46.03
C THR A 381 -14.78 6.43 45.36
N LEU A 382 -14.03 5.74 44.46
CA LEU A 382 -14.52 4.56 43.77
C LEU A 382 -14.16 3.27 44.53
N PRO A 383 -15.02 2.26 44.51
CA PRO A 383 -14.65 0.91 44.97
C PRO A 383 -13.44 0.34 44.23
N PRO A 384 -12.55 -0.45 44.83
CA PRO A 384 -11.32 -0.95 44.23
C PRO A 384 -11.50 -1.65 42.85
N VAL A 385 -12.60 -2.37 42.67
CA VAL A 385 -12.94 -3.05 41.41
C VAL A 385 -13.20 -2.04 40.28
N LEU A 386 -13.87 -0.93 40.61
CA LEU A 386 -14.16 0.13 39.65
C LEU A 386 -12.93 1.00 39.36
N GLN A 387 -12.02 1.16 40.34
CA GLN A 387 -10.74 1.85 40.11
C GLN A 387 -9.87 1.14 39.07
N GLN A 388 -9.84 -0.18 39.11
CA GLN A 388 -9.06 -0.95 38.10
C GLN A 388 -9.75 -0.96 36.74
N ALA A 389 -11.07 -0.96 36.70
CA ALA A 389 -11.84 -0.84 35.45
C ALA A 389 -11.69 0.54 34.79
N TYR A 390 -11.59 1.61 35.60
CA TYR A 390 -11.37 2.97 35.11
C TYR A 390 -10.03 3.12 34.38
N LYS A 391 -8.97 2.50 34.91
CA LYS A 391 -7.64 2.50 34.31
C LYS A 391 -7.62 1.72 32.99
N GLY A 392 -7.82 2.40 31.89
CA GLY A 392 -7.78 1.83 30.55
C GLY A 392 -9.14 1.50 29.94
N TYR A 393 -10.23 1.90 30.60
CA TYR A 393 -11.56 1.63 30.09
C TYR A 393 -11.86 2.41 28.79
N ALA A 394 -11.45 3.69 28.72
CA ALA A 394 -11.59 4.46 27.49
C ALA A 394 -10.79 3.83 26.31
N GLU A 395 -9.57 3.37 26.58
CA GLU A 395 -8.76 2.66 25.58
C GLU A 395 -9.45 1.34 25.16
N TYR A 396 -9.96 0.59 26.13
CA TYR A 396 -10.68 -0.64 25.86
C TYR A 396 -11.90 -0.38 24.97
N LEU A 397 -12.75 0.60 25.31
CA LEU A 397 -13.93 0.93 24.53
C LEU A 397 -13.55 1.33 23.10
N ILE A 398 -12.60 2.25 22.94
CA ILE A 398 -12.17 2.71 21.60
C ILE A 398 -11.67 1.53 20.76
N ARG A 399 -10.82 0.67 21.29
CA ARG A 399 -10.29 -0.49 20.56
C ARG A 399 -11.35 -1.57 20.35
N HIS A 400 -12.10 -1.90 21.39
CA HIS A 400 -13.12 -2.94 21.36
C HIS A 400 -14.28 -2.56 20.45
N ASP A 401 -14.78 -1.33 20.57
CA ASP A 401 -15.96 -0.91 19.82
C ASP A 401 -15.66 -0.71 18.34
N VAL A 402 -14.48 -0.23 17.98
CA VAL A 402 -14.05 -0.21 16.57
C VAL A 402 -14.01 -1.62 15.96
N ILE A 403 -13.49 -2.60 16.70
CA ILE A 403 -13.51 -4.00 16.23
C ILE A 403 -14.94 -4.53 16.09
N ARG A 404 -15.84 -4.19 17.04
CA ARG A 404 -17.24 -4.58 16.98
C ARG A 404 -17.96 -3.93 15.80
N ILE A 405 -17.75 -2.65 15.56
CA ILE A 405 -18.27 -1.93 14.40
C ILE A 405 -17.83 -2.63 13.11
N LEU A 406 -16.55 -2.93 12.94
CA LEU A 406 -16.01 -3.62 11.78
C LEU A 406 -16.62 -5.01 11.55
N ARG A 407 -17.10 -5.67 12.60
CA ARG A 407 -17.73 -7.01 12.49
C ARG A 407 -19.24 -6.96 12.26
N LEU A 408 -19.92 -5.97 12.83
CA LEU A 408 -21.39 -5.90 12.84
C LEU A 408 -21.96 -5.00 11.75
N ALA A 409 -21.24 -3.94 11.37
CA ALA A 409 -21.78 -2.81 10.66
C ALA A 409 -22.16 -3.07 9.18
N ARG A 410 -21.39 -3.93 8.49
CA ARG A 410 -21.42 -4.04 7.02
C ARG A 410 -22.83 -4.31 6.44
N PHE A 411 -23.54 -5.28 6.98
CA PHE A 411 -24.81 -5.72 6.39
C PHE A 411 -25.97 -4.78 6.72
N MET A 412 -25.86 -3.98 7.79
CA MET A 412 -26.92 -3.05 8.24
C MET A 412 -26.83 -1.65 7.63
N GLY A 413 -25.91 -1.42 6.68
CA GLY A 413 -25.77 -0.12 6.01
C GLY A 413 -24.93 0.89 6.77
N TYR A 414 -24.03 0.43 7.64
CA TYR A 414 -23.01 1.30 8.22
C TYR A 414 -21.74 1.31 7.36
N ARG A 415 -21.12 2.47 7.26
CA ARG A 415 -19.82 2.68 6.61
C ARG A 415 -18.84 3.25 7.63
N LEU A 416 -17.62 2.74 7.67
CA LEU A 416 -16.58 3.26 8.53
C LEU A 416 -15.45 3.85 7.69
N ILE A 417 -15.12 5.10 7.95
CA ILE A 417 -13.94 5.81 7.44
C ILE A 417 -13.01 6.02 8.62
N LEU A 418 -11.86 5.36 8.62
CA LEU A 418 -10.86 5.49 9.68
C LEU A 418 -9.59 6.09 9.09
N ALA A 419 -9.22 7.27 9.60
CA ALA A 419 -8.01 7.96 9.21
C ALA A 419 -6.96 7.95 10.32
N SER A 420 -5.68 7.85 9.95
CA SER A 420 -4.58 7.90 10.91
C SER A 420 -3.26 8.31 10.24
N GLN A 421 -2.40 9.02 10.97
CA GLN A 421 -1.04 9.31 10.54
C GLN A 421 -0.13 8.10 10.69
N THR A 422 -0.42 7.23 11.64
CA THR A 422 0.32 6.00 11.87
C THR A 422 -0.62 4.80 11.80
N VAL A 423 -0.26 3.82 10.98
CA VAL A 423 -1.04 2.58 10.78
C VAL A 423 -0.16 1.40 11.16
N SER A 424 -0.22 0.99 12.43
CA SER A 424 0.63 -0.06 12.98
C SER A 424 -0.08 -0.82 14.11
N GLN A 425 0.50 -1.92 14.54
CA GLN A 425 0.01 -2.64 15.71
C GLN A 425 0.09 -1.77 16.97
N ALA A 426 1.15 -0.98 17.13
CA ALA A 426 1.34 -0.09 18.26
C ALA A 426 0.25 1.00 18.33
N SER A 427 -0.18 1.53 17.17
CA SER A 427 -1.27 2.51 17.08
C SER A 427 -2.68 1.90 17.16
N GLY A 428 -2.82 0.66 17.63
CA GLY A 428 -4.12 0.02 17.83
C GLY A 428 -4.71 -0.66 16.59
N LEU A 429 -3.96 -0.75 15.48
CA LEU A 429 -4.38 -1.38 14.24
C LEU A 429 -3.50 -2.60 13.90
N PRO A 430 -3.65 -3.73 14.61
CA PRO A 430 -2.94 -4.95 14.28
C PRO A 430 -3.39 -5.52 12.92
N PRO A 431 -2.60 -6.41 12.27
CA PRO A 431 -2.89 -6.92 10.93
C PRO A 431 -4.31 -7.47 10.76
N ASN A 432 -4.78 -8.27 11.70
CA ASN A 432 -6.12 -8.87 11.68
C ASN A 432 -7.29 -7.85 11.71
N ILE A 433 -7.05 -6.63 12.18
CA ILE A 433 -8.03 -5.55 12.14
C ILE A 433 -7.90 -4.78 10.83
N ARG A 434 -6.68 -4.50 10.38
CA ARG A 434 -6.44 -3.86 9.09
C ARG A 434 -7.02 -4.66 7.93
N ASP A 435 -7.00 -5.99 8.02
CA ASP A 435 -7.52 -6.89 6.98
C ASP A 435 -9.05 -6.85 6.83
N LEU A 436 -9.76 -6.19 7.75
CA LEU A 436 -11.20 -5.94 7.63
C LEU A 436 -11.52 -4.74 6.72
N PHE A 437 -10.54 -3.86 6.47
CA PHE A 437 -10.72 -2.73 5.55
C PHE A 437 -10.48 -3.17 4.11
N THR A 438 -11.52 -3.11 3.30
CA THR A 438 -11.49 -3.50 1.89
C THR A 438 -11.05 -2.38 0.97
N HIS A 439 -11.21 -1.12 1.41
CA HIS A 439 -10.70 0.06 0.71
C HIS A 439 -9.60 0.69 1.53
N ARG A 440 -8.48 0.98 0.92
CA ARG A 440 -7.29 1.49 1.58
C ARG A 440 -6.65 2.60 0.76
N VAL A 441 -6.34 3.69 1.40
CA VAL A 441 -5.80 4.90 0.77
C VAL A 441 -4.58 5.36 1.56
N ALA A 442 -3.48 5.62 0.87
CA ALA A 442 -2.33 6.34 1.41
C ALA A 442 -2.23 7.69 0.71
N MET A 443 -2.41 8.78 1.49
CA MET A 443 -2.31 10.15 1.00
C MET A 443 -0.87 10.64 1.02
N GLY A 444 -0.53 11.41 0.01
CA GLY A 444 0.81 11.95 -0.22
C GLY A 444 1.53 11.26 -1.38
N PRO A 445 2.41 11.98 -2.08
CA PRO A 445 3.14 11.43 -3.23
C PRO A 445 4.20 10.41 -2.83
N ASN A 446 4.79 10.54 -1.64
CA ASN A 446 5.85 9.67 -1.11
C ASN A 446 5.62 9.36 0.36
N PRO A 447 4.58 8.59 0.73
CA PRO A 447 4.40 8.18 2.12
C PRO A 447 5.57 7.30 2.59
N SER A 448 5.85 7.32 3.89
CA SER A 448 6.92 6.49 4.46
C SER A 448 6.65 4.99 4.23
N GLY A 449 7.71 4.21 4.01
CA GLY A 449 7.55 2.77 3.77
C GLY A 449 6.91 2.00 4.93
N SER A 450 6.97 2.53 6.16
CA SER A 450 6.26 1.98 7.32
C SER A 450 4.75 2.24 7.22
N LEU A 451 4.35 3.43 6.79
CA LEU A 451 2.94 3.78 6.57
C LEU A 451 2.34 2.93 5.45
N GLU A 452 3.05 2.79 4.33
CA GLU A 452 2.60 1.96 3.21
C GLU A 452 2.35 0.51 3.60
N LYS A 453 3.31 -0.11 4.32
CA LYS A 453 3.16 -1.47 4.88
C LYS A 453 2.03 -1.58 5.89
N GLY A 454 1.70 -0.49 6.55
CA GLY A 454 0.55 -0.42 7.45
C GLY A 454 -0.78 -0.34 6.71
N VAL A 455 -0.84 0.45 5.66
CA VAL A 455 -2.07 0.73 4.91
C VAL A 455 -2.39 -0.37 3.92
N PHE A 456 -1.48 -0.71 3.00
CA PHE A 456 -1.79 -1.62 1.90
C PHE A 456 -1.66 -3.09 2.27
N HIS A 457 -2.55 -3.89 1.69
CA HIS A 457 -2.52 -5.35 1.83
C HIS A 457 -1.47 -5.96 0.88
N ASP A 458 -1.46 -5.51 -0.38
CA ASP A 458 -0.52 -5.95 -1.39
C ASP A 458 0.32 -4.78 -1.93
N LEU A 459 1.48 -4.55 -1.31
CA LEU A 459 2.44 -3.54 -1.80
C LEU A 459 3.01 -3.88 -3.17
N ALA A 460 3.06 -5.17 -3.53
CA ALA A 460 3.62 -5.60 -4.81
C ALA A 460 2.74 -5.17 -5.99
N GLY A 461 1.44 -4.98 -5.75
CA GLY A 461 0.49 -4.50 -6.74
C GLY A 461 0.30 -2.98 -6.78
N MET A 462 0.97 -2.22 -5.89
CA MET A 462 0.77 -0.78 -5.80
C MET A 462 1.73 0.00 -6.69
N PRO A 463 1.23 0.79 -7.68
CA PRO A 463 2.09 1.62 -8.51
C PRO A 463 2.74 2.75 -7.71
N ALA A 464 3.96 3.15 -8.07
CA ALA A 464 4.58 4.35 -7.54
C ALA A 464 3.94 5.61 -8.15
N VAL A 465 3.95 6.72 -7.42
CA VAL A 465 3.62 8.02 -8.02
C VAL A 465 4.74 8.41 -8.98
N PRO A 466 4.46 8.69 -10.27
CA PRO A 466 5.48 9.05 -11.24
C PRO A 466 6.26 10.31 -10.85
N ALA A 467 7.54 10.35 -11.19
CA ALA A 467 8.42 11.45 -10.80
C ALA A 467 7.96 12.80 -11.36
N ASN A 468 7.41 12.83 -12.58
CA ASN A 468 6.89 14.06 -13.18
C ASN A 468 5.76 14.69 -12.34
N VAL A 469 4.87 13.88 -11.74
CA VAL A 469 3.80 14.37 -10.85
C VAL A 469 4.39 15.02 -9.59
N ILE A 470 5.52 14.51 -9.11
CA ILE A 470 6.22 15.07 -7.93
C ILE A 470 6.95 16.36 -8.33
N ASP A 471 7.67 16.32 -9.46
CA ASP A 471 8.55 17.40 -9.91
C ASP A 471 7.77 18.60 -10.48
N SER A 472 6.58 18.37 -11.05
CA SER A 472 5.71 19.45 -11.57
C SER A 472 5.12 20.34 -10.47
N GLY A 473 5.16 19.92 -9.20
CA GLY A 473 4.49 20.60 -8.10
C GLY A 473 2.98 20.33 -8.01
N ASN A 474 2.44 19.45 -8.86
CA ASN A 474 1.03 19.05 -8.89
C ASN A 474 0.69 17.94 -7.89
N SER A 475 1.60 17.62 -6.99
CA SER A 475 1.47 16.49 -6.05
C SER A 475 0.54 16.73 -4.86
N LYS A 476 0.02 17.95 -4.66
CA LYS A 476 -0.99 18.21 -3.60
C LYS A 476 -2.27 17.42 -3.88
N GLY A 477 -2.74 16.70 -2.86
CA GLY A 477 -3.94 15.87 -2.97
C GLY A 477 -3.73 14.56 -3.75
N VAL A 478 -2.49 14.24 -4.13
CA VAL A 478 -2.15 12.95 -4.75
C VAL A 478 -2.05 11.88 -3.68
N GLY A 479 -2.52 10.70 -4.01
CA GLY A 479 -2.44 9.52 -3.17
C GLY A 479 -2.44 8.24 -4.00
N ARG A 480 -2.31 7.13 -3.29
CA ARG A 480 -2.45 5.77 -3.84
C ARG A 480 -3.59 5.06 -3.17
N ALA A 481 -4.31 4.26 -3.92
CA ALA A 481 -5.47 3.53 -3.41
C ALA A 481 -5.45 2.06 -3.83
N GLU A 482 -5.78 1.20 -2.87
CA GLU A 482 -6.14 -0.20 -3.06
C GLU A 482 -7.64 -0.30 -2.79
N LEU A 483 -8.44 -0.36 -3.86
CA LEU A 483 -9.90 -0.37 -3.77
C LEU A 483 -10.42 -1.76 -4.15
N ALA A 484 -11.48 -2.21 -3.48
CA ALA A 484 -12.11 -3.48 -3.79
C ALA A 484 -12.54 -3.55 -5.26
N GLY A 485 -12.15 -4.64 -5.94
CA GLY A 485 -12.46 -4.84 -7.36
C GLY A 485 -11.56 -4.07 -8.35
N MET A 486 -10.57 -3.32 -7.86
CA MET A 486 -9.61 -2.58 -8.69
C MET A 486 -8.18 -3.00 -8.38
N THR A 487 -7.31 -2.90 -9.38
CA THR A 487 -5.86 -2.93 -9.15
C THR A 487 -5.41 -1.66 -8.44
N GLY A 488 -4.27 -1.69 -7.74
CA GLY A 488 -3.70 -0.50 -7.12
C GLY A 488 -3.59 0.66 -8.13
N CYS A 489 -3.91 1.87 -7.69
CA CYS A 489 -3.93 3.04 -8.55
C CYS A 489 -3.33 4.27 -7.88
N VAL A 490 -2.88 5.23 -8.70
CA VAL A 490 -2.53 6.58 -8.32
C VAL A 490 -3.69 7.48 -8.66
N PHE A 491 -4.06 8.37 -7.75
CA PHE A 491 -5.16 9.30 -7.92
C PHE A 491 -4.82 10.68 -7.38
N LYS A 492 -5.62 11.68 -7.78
CA LYS A 492 -5.64 13.00 -7.15
C LYS A 492 -7.06 13.32 -6.71
N THR A 493 -7.20 13.73 -5.44
CA THR A 493 -8.52 14.06 -4.89
C THR A 493 -9.07 15.34 -5.51
N TYR A 494 -10.39 15.44 -5.55
CA TYR A 494 -11.06 16.69 -5.92
C TYR A 494 -10.77 17.80 -4.90
N TRP A 495 -10.88 19.03 -5.37
CA TRP A 495 -10.81 20.23 -4.56
C TRP A 495 -12.03 21.09 -4.81
N ALA A 496 -12.74 21.49 -3.76
CA ALA A 496 -13.95 22.28 -3.87
C ALA A 496 -13.69 23.79 -3.73
N GLY A 497 -12.56 24.20 -3.16
CA GLY A 497 -12.26 25.63 -2.91
C GLY A 497 -12.29 26.47 -4.19
N ARG A 498 -12.92 27.62 -4.13
CA ARG A 498 -13.09 28.56 -5.25
C ARG A 498 -13.37 29.99 -4.77
N ASP A 499 -13.12 30.95 -5.60
CA ASP A 499 -13.47 32.36 -5.36
C ASP A 499 -12.96 32.91 -4.01
N GLY A 500 -11.78 32.45 -3.56
CA GLY A 500 -11.18 32.81 -2.28
C GLY A 500 -11.68 32.03 -1.06
N MET A 501 -12.75 31.22 -1.22
CA MET A 501 -13.24 30.32 -0.18
C MET A 501 -12.44 29.03 -0.13
N VAL A 502 -12.25 28.49 1.06
CA VAL A 502 -11.66 27.16 1.27
C VAL A 502 -12.68 26.06 0.94
N ASP A 503 -12.22 24.83 0.77
CA ASP A 503 -13.06 23.67 0.41
C ASP A 503 -14.20 23.43 1.41
N THR A 504 -13.95 23.52 2.71
CA THR A 504 -14.94 23.32 3.77
C THR A 504 -16.05 24.35 3.75
N GLU A 505 -15.73 25.61 3.46
CA GLU A 505 -16.72 26.69 3.28
C GLU A 505 -17.61 26.43 2.06
N VAL A 506 -16.99 26.04 0.92
CA VAL A 506 -17.74 25.70 -0.30
C VAL A 506 -18.66 24.51 -0.08
N PHE A 507 -18.20 23.46 0.63
CA PHE A 507 -19.05 22.32 0.97
C PHE A 507 -20.27 22.75 1.81
N GLY A 508 -20.06 23.61 2.81
CA GLY A 508 -21.15 24.13 3.62
C GLY A 508 -22.24 24.80 2.77
N HIS A 509 -21.83 25.68 1.85
CA HIS A 509 -22.77 26.35 0.93
C HIS A 509 -23.47 25.36 -0.01
N MET A 510 -22.71 24.47 -0.67
CA MET A 510 -23.27 23.50 -1.62
C MET A 510 -24.31 22.58 -0.97
N LEU A 511 -24.03 22.10 0.23
CA LEU A 511 -24.94 21.21 0.95
C LEU A 511 -26.16 21.93 1.51
N ALA A 512 -25.98 23.15 2.04
CA ALA A 512 -27.11 23.99 2.47
C ALA A 512 -28.08 24.28 1.32
N ASP A 513 -27.58 24.46 0.10
CA ASP A 513 -28.40 24.69 -1.08
C ASP A 513 -29.06 23.40 -1.61
N ARG A 514 -28.37 22.23 -1.46
CA ARG A 514 -28.87 20.97 -2.04
C ARG A 514 -29.76 20.17 -1.09
N VAL A 515 -29.37 19.99 0.16
CA VAL A 515 -30.13 19.21 1.15
C VAL A 515 -30.78 20.05 2.23
N GLY A 516 -30.48 21.35 2.25
CA GLY A 516 -30.99 22.29 3.25
C GLY A 516 -30.20 22.21 4.58
N LEU A 517 -30.33 23.26 5.37
CA LEU A 517 -29.93 23.25 6.76
C LEU A 517 -31.10 22.77 7.62
N PRO A 518 -30.89 22.09 8.74
CA PRO A 518 -31.92 21.78 9.71
C PRO A 518 -32.64 23.07 10.19
N ASP A 519 -33.93 22.99 10.51
CA ASP A 519 -34.75 24.14 10.95
C ASP A 519 -34.20 24.88 12.17
N TRP A 520 -33.43 24.19 13.00
CA TRP A 520 -32.80 24.76 14.19
C TRP A 520 -31.49 25.52 13.89
N CYS A 521 -30.92 25.38 12.67
CA CYS A 521 -29.63 25.98 12.30
C CYS A 521 -29.84 27.38 11.73
N ASP A 522 -29.31 28.39 12.39
CA ASP A 522 -29.30 29.77 11.88
C ASP A 522 -28.35 29.87 10.68
N ARG A 523 -28.90 30.16 9.52
CA ARG A 523 -28.19 30.18 8.22
C ARG A 523 -27.06 31.22 8.22
N ASP A 524 -27.33 32.42 8.69
CA ASP A 524 -26.37 33.50 8.61
C ASP A 524 -25.21 33.28 9.61
N ARG A 525 -25.55 32.88 10.83
CA ARG A 525 -24.53 32.52 11.85
C ARG A 525 -23.69 31.32 11.40
N TYR A 526 -24.31 30.32 10.78
CA TYR A 526 -23.59 29.15 10.25
C TYR A 526 -22.58 29.56 9.18
N PHE A 527 -22.99 30.33 8.16
CA PHE A 527 -22.08 30.73 7.08
C PHE A 527 -20.97 31.65 7.58
N ASN A 528 -21.28 32.57 8.47
CA ASN A 528 -20.25 33.40 9.10
C ASN A 528 -19.22 32.55 9.89
N THR A 529 -19.66 31.45 10.47
CA THR A 529 -18.78 30.58 11.28
C THR A 529 -17.90 29.69 10.44
N ILE A 530 -18.36 29.19 9.29
CA ILE A 530 -17.55 28.37 8.39
C ILE A 530 -16.68 29.19 7.44
N ALA A 531 -16.96 30.49 7.27
CA ALA A 531 -16.14 31.37 6.48
C ALA A 531 -14.71 31.42 7.02
N LYS A 532 -13.76 31.69 6.13
CA LYS A 532 -12.36 31.85 6.52
C LYS A 532 -12.20 33.09 7.39
N HIS A 533 -12.02 32.92 8.68
CA HIS A 533 -11.80 34.02 9.58
C HIS A 533 -10.40 34.62 9.41
N THR A 534 -10.32 35.96 9.43
CA THR A 534 -9.10 36.71 9.58
C THR A 534 -8.85 36.95 11.07
N ALA A 535 -7.66 37.46 11.43
CA ALA A 535 -7.35 37.78 12.82
C ALA A 535 -8.31 38.81 13.47
N ASP A 536 -9.01 39.61 12.63
CA ASP A 536 -9.93 40.67 13.06
C ASP A 536 -11.41 40.17 13.13
N ASP A 537 -11.67 38.93 12.74
CA ASP A 537 -13.02 38.37 12.72
C ASP A 537 -13.08 37.08 13.56
N PRO A 538 -13.34 37.20 14.87
CA PRO A 538 -13.32 36.07 15.79
C PRO A 538 -14.49 35.11 15.52
N ILE A 539 -14.24 33.81 15.67
CA ILE A 539 -15.26 32.75 15.60
C ILE A 539 -16.34 33.01 16.65
N ASP A 540 -17.62 32.90 16.26
CA ASP A 540 -18.76 32.92 17.18
C ASP A 540 -18.74 31.69 18.10
N ALA A 541 -18.03 31.82 19.22
CA ALA A 541 -17.83 30.71 20.17
C ALA A 541 -19.15 30.25 20.83
N GLU A 542 -20.11 31.18 21.00
CA GLU A 542 -21.43 30.85 21.57
C GLU A 542 -22.22 29.97 20.61
N TYR A 543 -22.22 30.32 19.33
CA TYR A 543 -22.90 29.53 18.31
C TYR A 543 -22.23 28.17 18.12
N MET A 544 -20.90 28.12 18.20
CA MET A 544 -20.16 26.86 18.20
C MET A 544 -20.61 25.93 19.34
N HIS A 545 -20.83 26.51 20.51
CA HIS A 545 -21.30 25.77 21.68
C HIS A 545 -22.74 25.31 21.50
N GLU A 546 -23.64 26.18 21.03
CA GLU A 546 -25.03 25.81 20.72
C GLU A 546 -25.12 24.67 19.73
N LEU A 547 -24.30 24.68 18.66
CA LEU A 547 -24.27 23.58 17.69
C LEU A 547 -23.82 22.27 18.35
N THR A 548 -22.86 22.33 19.27
CA THR A 548 -22.38 21.14 19.98
C THR A 548 -23.45 20.57 20.91
N ASP A 549 -24.15 21.43 21.66
CA ASP A 549 -25.16 21.00 22.62
C ASP A 549 -26.41 20.40 21.95
N ARG A 550 -26.70 20.82 20.72
CA ARG A 550 -27.87 20.30 19.96
C ARG A 550 -27.61 18.97 19.26
N ILE A 551 -26.34 18.65 18.97
CA ILE A 551 -26.02 17.35 18.43
C ILE A 551 -26.11 16.37 19.59
N ALA A 552 -26.98 15.36 19.46
CA ALA A 552 -27.14 14.32 20.47
C ALA A 552 -25.79 13.68 20.77
N ILE A 553 -25.13 14.21 21.81
CA ILE A 553 -24.02 13.51 22.43
C ILE A 553 -24.66 12.26 22.99
N GLY A 554 -24.30 11.09 22.47
CA GLY A 554 -24.90 9.85 22.91
C GLY A 554 -24.76 9.68 24.42
N GLU A 555 -25.66 10.29 25.18
CA GLU A 555 -26.07 9.69 26.45
C GLU A 555 -26.76 8.39 26.08
N SER A 556 -25.93 7.41 25.80
CA SER A 556 -26.42 6.14 25.35
C SER A 556 -27.22 5.52 26.44
N LYS A 557 -28.36 4.91 26.07
CA LYS A 557 -29.04 3.96 26.97
C LYS A 557 -28.05 2.88 27.47
N ALA A 558 -26.96 2.61 26.73
CA ALA A 558 -25.88 1.72 27.14
C ALA A 558 -25.05 2.35 28.28
N VAL A 559 -24.67 3.64 28.19
CA VAL A 559 -24.02 4.36 29.30
C VAL A 559 -24.95 4.43 30.52
N ALA A 560 -26.26 4.67 30.30
CA ALA A 560 -27.25 4.69 31.36
C ALA A 560 -27.50 3.31 31.96
N SER A 561 -27.24 2.22 31.28
CA SER A 561 -27.46 0.84 31.76
C SER A 561 -26.18 0.14 32.23
N ASP A 562 -24.98 0.65 31.88
CA ASP A 562 -23.70 0.10 32.32
C ASP A 562 -23.26 0.77 33.64
N PRO A 563 -23.21 0.05 34.76
CA PRO A 563 -22.81 0.61 36.05
C PRO A 563 -21.40 1.18 36.07
N ILE A 564 -20.50 0.65 35.23
CA ILE A 564 -19.12 1.11 35.12
C ILE A 564 -19.06 2.45 34.38
N LEU A 565 -19.79 2.57 33.28
CA LEU A 565 -19.89 3.82 32.53
C LEU A 565 -20.57 4.94 33.32
N GLN A 566 -21.64 4.60 34.07
CA GLN A 566 -22.28 5.54 35.00
C GLN A 566 -21.32 6.02 36.09
N ALA A 567 -20.57 5.09 36.68
CA ALA A 567 -19.58 5.44 37.70
C ALA A 567 -18.47 6.33 37.13
N LEU A 568 -18.01 6.06 35.90
CA LEU A 568 -17.03 6.89 35.19
C LEU A 568 -17.57 8.29 34.87
N LYS A 569 -18.81 8.39 34.40
CA LYS A 569 -19.47 9.69 34.12
C LYS A 569 -19.61 10.48 35.41
N ASN A 570 -20.12 9.88 36.47
CA ASN A 570 -20.28 10.55 37.75
C ASN A 570 -18.94 10.99 38.36
N ALA A 571 -17.90 10.18 38.22
CA ALA A 571 -16.56 10.54 38.68
C ALA A 571 -15.95 11.69 37.86
N TRP A 572 -16.21 11.72 36.56
CA TRP A 572 -15.76 12.80 35.66
C TRP A 572 -16.50 14.10 35.96
N ASP A 573 -17.83 14.08 36.07
CA ASP A 573 -18.63 15.25 36.37
C ASP A 573 -18.26 15.82 37.78
N THR A 574 -17.93 14.96 38.72
CA THR A 574 -17.43 15.35 40.03
C THR A 574 -16.03 15.98 39.95
N SER A 575 -15.13 15.45 39.10
CA SER A 575 -13.77 16.01 38.93
C SER A 575 -13.79 17.35 38.21
N LEU A 576 -14.67 17.56 37.23
CA LEU A 576 -14.88 18.84 36.57
C LEU A 576 -15.44 19.90 37.53
N SER A 577 -16.34 19.52 38.43
CA SER A 577 -16.91 20.43 39.45
C SER A 577 -15.91 20.79 40.57
N LEU A 578 -14.85 20.00 40.73
CA LEU A 578 -13.76 20.25 41.69
C LEU A 578 -12.56 20.97 41.09
N MET A 579 -12.50 21.18 39.77
CA MET A 579 -11.50 22.06 39.17
C MET A 579 -11.84 23.50 39.54
N PRO A 580 -10.91 24.26 40.15
CA PRO A 580 -11.13 25.66 40.36
C PRO A 580 -11.39 26.32 38.99
N ALA A 581 -12.46 27.11 38.91
CA ALA A 581 -12.70 27.95 37.75
C ALA A 581 -11.39 28.60 37.37
N ALA A 582 -11.05 28.63 36.10
CA ALA A 582 -9.82 29.20 35.58
C ALA A 582 -9.90 30.77 35.64
N ASP A 583 -10.24 31.30 36.81
CA ASP A 583 -10.15 32.70 37.17
C ASP A 583 -8.78 32.93 37.79
N GLY A 584 -7.89 33.49 37.00
CA GLY A 584 -6.59 33.93 37.45
C GLY A 584 -5.41 33.25 36.82
N ALA A 585 -5.23 33.43 35.51
CA ALA A 585 -3.89 33.36 34.96
C ALA A 585 -2.99 34.33 35.69
N PRO A 586 -1.85 33.91 36.27
CA PRO A 586 -0.89 34.86 36.82
C PRO A 586 -0.45 35.77 35.68
N GLN A 587 -0.68 37.07 35.81
CA GLN A 587 -0.02 38.08 34.97
C GLN A 587 1.49 37.89 35.16
N GLU A 588 2.17 37.38 34.16
CA GLU A 588 3.62 37.50 34.09
C GLU A 588 3.99 39.00 34.15
N PRO A 589 4.93 39.41 35.01
CA PRO A 589 5.41 40.78 35.02
C PRO A 589 6.04 41.06 33.64
N ALA A 590 5.65 42.20 33.06
CA ALA A 590 6.17 42.69 31.79
C ALA A 590 7.70 42.64 31.79
N ALA A 591 8.28 41.81 30.96
CA ALA A 591 9.71 41.75 30.74
C ALA A 591 10.14 43.02 30.01
N GLU A 592 11.06 43.78 30.60
CA GLU A 592 11.80 44.85 29.93
C GLU A 592 12.49 44.35 28.67
N PRO A 593 12.55 45.14 27.60
CA PRO A 593 13.16 44.72 26.35
C PRO A 593 14.67 44.55 26.52
N ALA A 594 15.13 43.29 26.49
CA ALA A 594 16.55 42.96 26.46
C ALA A 594 17.16 43.33 25.11
N GLU A 595 18.21 44.16 25.17
CA GLU A 595 19.07 44.52 24.04
C GLU A 595 19.60 43.26 23.31
N ARG A 596 19.48 43.26 21.99
CA ARG A 596 20.07 42.21 21.13
C ARG A 596 21.60 42.32 21.14
N PRO A 597 22.34 41.25 21.46
CA PRO A 597 23.78 41.23 21.19
C PRO A 597 24.06 40.98 19.71
N ALA A 598 25.07 41.63 19.19
CA ALA A 598 25.58 41.56 17.84
C ALA A 598 26.08 40.17 17.45
N PRO A 599 26.05 39.78 16.15
CA PRO A 599 26.42 38.45 15.68
C PRO A 599 27.94 38.22 15.82
N LYS A 600 28.31 37.14 16.51
CA LYS A 600 29.69 36.63 16.55
C LYS A 600 29.99 35.82 15.31
N ALA A 601 31.17 36.08 14.74
CA ALA A 601 31.77 35.41 13.60
C ALA A 601 31.90 33.89 13.78
N ALA A 602 31.72 33.17 12.68
CA ALA A 602 31.88 31.72 12.59
C ALA A 602 33.33 31.27 12.86
N PRO A 603 33.54 30.17 13.57
CA PRO A 603 34.86 29.56 13.64
C PRO A 603 35.05 28.53 12.52
N SER A 604 36.26 28.53 11.99
CA SER A 604 36.85 27.65 11.01
C SER A 604 36.82 26.18 11.42
N ALA A 605 36.71 25.30 10.41
CA ALA A 605 36.70 23.84 10.51
C ALA A 605 37.94 23.26 11.17
N PRO A 606 37.82 22.19 11.96
CA PRO A 606 38.95 21.35 12.33
C PRO A 606 39.00 20.04 11.53
N ALA A 607 40.22 19.56 11.42
CA ALA A 607 40.76 18.47 10.66
C ALA A 607 40.18 17.06 10.98
N GLU A 608 40.32 16.18 9.99
CA GLU A 608 40.09 14.73 10.03
C GLU A 608 40.70 14.02 11.23
N VAL A 609 39.88 13.21 11.92
CA VAL A 609 40.34 12.16 12.82
C VAL A 609 39.76 10.82 12.38
N ARG A 610 40.62 9.85 12.09
CA ARG A 610 40.34 8.45 11.77
C ARG A 610 39.71 7.73 12.96
N PRO A 611 38.80 6.77 12.74
CA PRO A 611 38.17 6.02 13.82
C PRO A 611 39.07 4.87 14.31
N ALA A 612 39.21 4.78 15.62
CA ALA A 612 39.65 3.60 16.30
C ALA A 612 38.46 2.68 16.62
N GLY A 613 38.62 1.40 16.38
CA GLY A 613 37.60 0.40 16.63
C GLY A 613 37.33 0.17 18.11
N SER A 614 36.07 -0.08 18.44
CA SER A 614 35.66 -0.74 19.68
C SER A 614 34.48 -1.67 19.37
N GLY A 615 34.75 -2.97 19.48
CA GLY A 615 33.74 -4.03 19.44
C GLY A 615 32.84 -3.95 20.67
N SER A 616 31.56 -4.10 20.44
CA SER A 616 30.58 -4.39 21.48
C SER A 616 30.46 -5.90 21.65
N PRO A 617 30.39 -6.43 22.86
CA PRO A 617 30.25 -7.86 23.08
C PRO A 617 28.81 -8.31 22.81
N LEU A 618 28.68 -9.34 22.00
CA LEU A 618 27.42 -10.08 21.81
C LEU A 618 27.04 -10.77 23.14
N MET A 619 25.82 -10.54 23.60
CA MET A 619 25.24 -11.27 24.72
C MET A 619 25.03 -12.73 24.33
N ASP A 620 25.48 -13.65 25.20
CA ASP A 620 25.38 -15.09 25.09
C ASP A 620 23.90 -15.55 25.29
N ALA A 621 23.48 -16.51 24.48
CA ALA A 621 22.12 -17.06 24.49
C ALA A 621 21.71 -17.70 25.83
N SER A 622 22.68 -18.00 26.73
CA SER A 622 22.43 -18.52 28.07
C SER A 622 21.91 -17.45 29.06
N GLN A 623 22.10 -16.17 28.76
CA GLN A 623 21.59 -15.05 29.57
C GLN A 623 20.14 -14.69 29.26
N LEU A 624 19.68 -14.97 28.03
CA LEU A 624 18.28 -14.75 27.65
C LEU A 624 17.30 -15.77 28.28
N ALA A 625 17.77 -17.00 28.50
CA ALA A 625 16.96 -18.06 29.06
C ALA A 625 16.62 -17.84 30.57
N ARG A 626 17.48 -17.12 31.30
CA ARG A 626 17.24 -16.83 32.73
C ARG A 626 16.28 -15.66 32.99
N LEU A 627 15.93 -14.88 31.98
CA LEU A 627 14.98 -13.76 32.08
C LEU A 627 13.53 -14.17 31.77
N MET A 628 13.32 -15.41 31.31
CA MET A 628 11.98 -15.93 31.00
C MET A 628 11.41 -16.89 32.05
N GLU A 629 12.12 -17.17 33.13
CA GLU A 629 11.69 -18.05 34.25
C GLU A 629 11.50 -17.31 35.60
N GLY A 630 11.31 -15.99 35.57
CA GLY A 630 11.04 -15.20 36.78
C GLY A 630 9.75 -14.43 36.71
#